data_088bfb3ef90bb05816c8905c46fa41a3
#
_entry.id   088bfb3ef90bb05816c8905c46fa41a3
#
_cell.length_a   1.000
_cell.length_b   1.000
_cell.length_c   1.000
_cell.angle_alpha   90.00
_cell.angle_beta   90.00
_cell.angle_gamma   90.00
#
_symmetry.space_group_name_H-M   'P 1'
#
loop_
_entity.id
_entity.type
_entity.pdbx_description
1 polymer ?
#
loop_
_entity_poly.entity_id
_entity_poly.type
_entity_poly.pdbx_seq_one_letter_code
_entity_poly.pdbx_strand_id
1 'polypeptide(L)'
;NGDENGVVKLDELKAAIRPETILISVMFANNEIGTIQPVKEIGEIAKANGILFHTDAVQAYGQVPINVDELNIDMLSSSGHKLNGPKGIGFLYIRKGIKMRSFVHGGAQERKRRAGTENIPAIVGYGAAVERAMGTMKERTAKEAELRDYLIDRVLKEVPYTRLNGHRTNRLP
;
A
#
# COMPACT_ATOMS: atom_id res chain seq x y z
N ASN A 1 -8.91 -4.16 -15.04
CA ASN A 1 -9.65 -5.20 -14.31
C ASN A 1 -8.68 -6.12 -13.53
N GLY A 2 -9.16 -6.75 -12.47
CA GLY A 2 -8.46 -7.83 -11.78
C GLY A 2 -8.83 -9.21 -12.35
N ASP A 3 -8.03 -10.23 -12.01
CA ASP A 3 -8.40 -11.62 -12.23
C ASP A 3 -9.39 -12.12 -11.15
N GLU A 4 -9.69 -13.41 -11.12
CA GLU A 4 -10.58 -14.05 -10.13
C GLU A 4 -10.06 -13.96 -8.69
N ASN A 5 -8.74 -13.75 -8.51
CA ASN A 5 -8.08 -13.57 -7.22
C ASN A 5 -7.94 -12.08 -6.83
N GLY A 6 -8.43 -11.16 -7.68
CA GLY A 6 -8.31 -9.72 -7.49
C GLY A 6 -6.93 -9.17 -7.80
N VAL A 7 -6.08 -9.87 -8.56
CA VAL A 7 -4.77 -9.40 -9.02
C VAL A 7 -4.94 -8.60 -10.31
N VAL A 8 -4.33 -7.41 -10.38
CA VAL A 8 -4.34 -6.57 -11.58
C VAL A 8 -3.70 -7.30 -12.76
N LYS A 9 -4.42 -7.36 -13.87
CA LYS A 9 -3.91 -7.96 -15.11
C LYS A 9 -2.95 -6.99 -15.80
N LEU A 10 -1.67 -7.33 -15.84
CA LEU A 10 -0.61 -6.45 -16.34
C LEU A 10 -0.77 -6.11 -17.82
N ASP A 11 -1.30 -7.04 -18.63
CA ASP A 11 -1.52 -6.79 -20.06
C ASP A 11 -2.66 -5.79 -20.29
N GLU A 12 -3.73 -5.87 -19.49
CA GLU A 12 -4.80 -4.87 -19.51
C GLU A 12 -4.30 -3.50 -19.01
N LEU A 13 -3.43 -3.48 -18.00
CA LEU A 13 -2.77 -2.25 -17.56
C LEU A 13 -1.96 -1.61 -18.68
N LYS A 14 -1.09 -2.38 -19.35
CA LYS A 14 -0.30 -1.90 -20.49
C LYS A 14 -1.18 -1.36 -21.61
N ALA A 15 -2.23 -2.07 -21.96
CA ALA A 15 -3.17 -1.66 -23.00
C ALA A 15 -3.98 -0.39 -22.65
N ALA A 16 -4.13 -0.08 -21.36
CA ALA A 16 -4.82 1.12 -20.89
C ALA A 16 -3.94 2.39 -20.91
N ILE A 17 -2.62 2.25 -21.08
CA ILE A 17 -1.70 3.40 -21.15
C ILE A 17 -1.92 4.17 -22.45
N ARG A 18 -2.07 5.48 -22.33
CA ARG A 18 -2.27 6.42 -23.44
C ARG A 18 -1.16 7.48 -23.44
N PRO A 19 -0.95 8.22 -24.53
CA PRO A 19 0.07 9.28 -24.59
C PRO A 19 -0.06 10.34 -23.50
N GLU A 20 -1.28 10.61 -23.03
CA GLU A 20 -1.58 11.58 -21.98
C GLU A 20 -1.58 10.99 -20.55
N THR A 21 -1.27 9.71 -20.38
CA THR A 21 -1.19 9.07 -19.07
C THR A 21 0.02 9.59 -18.29
N ILE A 22 -0.23 10.25 -17.16
CA ILE A 22 0.83 10.86 -16.33
C ILE A 22 1.05 10.13 -15.00
N LEU A 23 0.11 9.29 -14.61
CA LEU A 23 0.12 8.60 -13.32
C LEU A 23 -0.58 7.24 -13.41
N ILE A 24 0.07 6.21 -12.86
CA ILE A 24 -0.54 4.93 -12.52
C ILE A 24 -0.70 4.91 -11.02
N SER A 25 -1.91 4.63 -10.52
CA SER A 25 -2.20 4.50 -9.10
C SER A 25 -2.91 3.19 -8.83
N VAL A 26 -2.25 2.30 -8.08
CA VAL A 26 -2.77 0.98 -7.72
C VAL A 26 -2.48 0.73 -6.24
N MET A 27 -3.44 0.21 -5.49
CA MET A 27 -3.22 -0.17 -4.10
C MET A 27 -2.20 -1.31 -4.01
N PHE A 28 -1.38 -1.31 -2.95
CA PHE A 28 -0.38 -2.36 -2.74
C PHE A 28 -1.04 -3.71 -2.41
N ALA A 29 -2.04 -3.67 -1.56
CA ALA A 29 -2.83 -4.83 -1.17
C ALA A 29 -4.27 -4.43 -0.85
N ASN A 30 -5.21 -5.31 -1.16
CA ASN A 30 -6.62 -5.04 -0.94
C ASN A 30 -7.00 -5.23 0.54
N ASN A 31 -7.80 -4.31 1.07
CA ASN A 31 -8.21 -4.29 2.48
C ASN A 31 -9.29 -5.33 2.83
N GLU A 32 -9.99 -5.90 1.86
CA GLU A 32 -11.05 -6.87 2.11
C GLU A 32 -10.58 -8.30 1.86
N ILE A 33 -9.99 -8.56 0.69
CA ILE A 33 -9.58 -9.90 0.29
C ILE A 33 -8.10 -10.20 0.56
N GLY A 34 -7.33 -9.20 1.00
CA GLY A 34 -5.92 -9.34 1.37
C GLY A 34 -4.94 -9.49 0.20
N THR A 35 -5.40 -9.68 -1.02
CA THR A 35 -4.55 -9.92 -2.20
C THR A 35 -3.52 -8.81 -2.38
N ILE A 36 -2.24 -9.21 -2.51
CA ILE A 36 -1.12 -8.31 -2.82
C ILE A 36 -1.01 -8.16 -4.33
N GLN A 37 -0.83 -6.92 -4.80
CA GLN A 37 -0.70 -6.61 -6.22
C GLN A 37 0.74 -6.79 -6.72
N PRO A 38 0.96 -7.02 -8.02
CA PRO A 38 2.28 -7.14 -8.62
C PRO A 38 2.96 -5.76 -8.73
N VAL A 39 3.25 -5.14 -7.56
CA VAL A 39 3.70 -3.74 -7.44
C VAL A 39 5.01 -3.50 -8.16
N LYS A 40 5.93 -4.47 -8.13
CA LYS A 40 7.21 -4.37 -8.81
C LYS A 40 7.03 -4.28 -10.33
N GLU A 41 6.25 -5.19 -10.89
CA GLU A 41 5.98 -5.25 -12.33
C GLU A 41 5.20 -4.01 -12.78
N ILE A 42 4.27 -3.52 -11.98
CA ILE A 42 3.54 -2.25 -12.24
C ILE A 42 4.52 -1.07 -12.25
N GLY A 43 5.43 -1.02 -11.28
CA GLY A 43 6.48 0.01 -11.22
C GLY A 43 7.44 -0.04 -12.42
N GLU A 44 7.81 -1.23 -12.87
CA GLU A 44 8.63 -1.44 -14.07
C GLU A 44 7.90 -0.94 -15.33
N ILE A 45 6.60 -1.25 -15.47
CA ILE A 45 5.77 -0.77 -16.58
C ILE A 45 5.68 0.76 -16.56
N ALA A 46 5.40 1.37 -15.42
CA ALA A 46 5.32 2.81 -15.25
C ALA A 46 6.63 3.49 -15.65
N LYS A 47 7.74 3.01 -15.11
CA LYS A 47 9.10 3.52 -15.41
C LYS A 47 9.47 3.40 -16.89
N ALA A 48 9.17 2.26 -17.52
CA ALA A 48 9.46 2.04 -18.94
C ALA A 48 8.68 3.01 -19.86
N ASN A 49 7.53 3.53 -19.40
CA ASN A 49 6.70 4.48 -20.14
C ASN A 49 6.88 5.94 -19.68
N GLY A 50 7.80 6.22 -18.74
CA GLY A 50 8.00 7.58 -18.21
C GLY A 50 6.81 8.11 -17.39
N ILE A 51 6.00 7.22 -16.83
CA ILE A 51 4.78 7.52 -16.07
C ILE A 51 5.11 7.40 -14.57
N LEU A 52 4.59 8.32 -13.75
CA LEU A 52 4.72 8.23 -12.30
C LEU A 52 3.90 7.06 -11.73
N PHE A 53 4.46 6.38 -10.73
CA PHE A 53 3.77 5.31 -10.04
C PHE A 53 3.47 5.67 -8.58
N HIS A 54 2.19 5.67 -8.24
CA HIS A 54 1.69 5.77 -6.87
C HIS A 54 1.11 4.45 -6.40
N THR A 55 1.40 4.07 -5.18
CA THR A 55 0.72 2.96 -4.51
C THR A 55 0.09 3.39 -3.20
N ASP A 56 -1.16 3.01 -2.99
CA ASP A 56 -1.77 3.05 -1.65
C ASP A 56 -1.29 1.82 -0.87
N ALA A 57 -0.36 2.06 0.06
CA ALA A 57 0.22 1.04 0.91
C ALA A 57 -0.38 1.03 2.34
N VAL A 58 -1.53 1.65 2.54
CA VAL A 58 -2.19 1.75 3.86
C VAL A 58 -2.35 0.37 4.51
N GLN A 59 -2.64 -0.68 3.75
CA GLN A 59 -2.74 -2.04 4.27
C GLN A 59 -1.41 -2.80 4.31
N ALA A 60 -0.45 -2.42 3.48
CA ALA A 60 0.81 -3.16 3.31
C ALA A 60 1.95 -2.63 4.19
N TYR A 61 1.97 -1.31 4.46
CA TYR A 61 3.03 -0.66 5.23
C TYR A 61 3.09 -1.21 6.66
N GLY A 62 4.25 -1.74 7.05
CA GLY A 62 4.43 -2.43 8.33
C GLY A 62 3.92 -3.88 8.38
N GLN A 63 3.33 -4.39 7.29
CA GLN A 63 2.89 -5.79 7.17
C GLN A 63 3.80 -6.60 6.23
N VAL A 64 4.32 -5.95 5.19
CA VAL A 64 5.28 -6.55 4.25
C VAL A 64 6.46 -5.61 4.05
N PRO A 65 7.65 -6.15 3.69
CA PRO A 65 8.79 -5.31 3.34
C PRO A 65 8.49 -4.45 2.11
N ILE A 66 8.78 -3.16 2.18
CA ILE A 66 8.63 -2.23 1.07
C ILE A 66 9.92 -1.46 0.87
N ASN A 67 10.55 -1.62 -0.30
CA ASN A 67 11.66 -0.80 -0.77
C ASN A 67 11.22 -0.02 -2.01
N VAL A 68 11.05 1.28 -1.85
CA VAL A 68 10.52 2.15 -2.92
C VAL A 68 11.42 2.20 -4.16
N ASP A 69 12.72 1.98 -4.01
CA ASP A 69 13.66 1.98 -5.13
C ASP A 69 13.60 0.67 -5.92
N GLU A 70 13.60 -0.46 -5.24
CA GLU A 70 13.48 -1.79 -5.87
C GLU A 70 12.13 -2.00 -6.57
N LEU A 71 11.06 -1.39 -6.02
CA LEU A 71 9.70 -1.48 -6.55
C LEU A 71 9.36 -0.35 -7.55
N ASN A 72 10.30 0.57 -7.82
CA ASN A 72 10.10 1.74 -8.68
C ASN A 72 8.87 2.58 -8.29
N ILE A 73 8.62 2.73 -6.99
CA ILE A 73 7.52 3.52 -6.45
C ILE A 73 7.95 5.00 -6.39
N ASP A 74 7.16 5.88 -6.98
CA ASP A 74 7.39 7.33 -6.94
C ASP A 74 6.64 8.01 -5.82
N MET A 75 5.45 7.50 -5.48
CA MET A 75 4.64 8.00 -4.38
C MET A 75 3.99 6.82 -3.64
N LEU A 76 3.89 6.96 -2.30
CA LEU A 76 3.29 5.93 -1.46
C LEU A 76 2.47 6.57 -0.34
N SER A 77 1.23 6.14 -0.19
CA SER A 77 0.35 6.55 0.91
C SER A 77 0.36 5.55 2.06
N SER A 78 0.34 6.05 3.29
CA SER A 78 0.18 5.23 4.50
C SER A 78 -0.69 5.93 5.53
N SER A 79 -1.23 5.18 6.50
CA SER A 79 -2.10 5.70 7.55
C SER A 79 -1.78 5.09 8.91
N GLY A 80 -1.67 5.95 9.93
CA GLY A 80 -1.24 5.57 11.28
C GLY A 80 -2.14 4.56 11.96
N HIS A 81 -3.46 4.67 11.78
CA HIS A 81 -4.42 3.77 12.45
C HIS A 81 -4.31 2.30 12.01
N LYS A 82 -3.63 2.01 10.90
CA LYS A 82 -3.36 0.63 10.46
C LYS A 82 -2.15 0.00 11.14
N LEU A 83 -1.37 0.80 11.87
CA LEU A 83 -0.21 0.38 12.64
C LEU A 83 -0.41 0.53 14.15
N ASN A 84 -1.66 0.57 14.62
CA ASN A 84 -2.02 0.89 16.01
C ASN A 84 -1.54 2.28 16.46
N GLY A 85 -1.29 3.18 15.52
CA GLY A 85 -1.00 4.59 15.75
C GLY A 85 -2.27 5.44 15.84
N PRO A 86 -2.13 6.75 16.04
CA PRO A 86 -3.27 7.66 16.14
C PRO A 86 -4.09 7.69 14.85
N LYS A 87 -5.42 7.90 15.00
CA LYS A 87 -6.31 8.21 13.87
C LYS A 87 -6.05 9.64 13.38
N GLY A 88 -6.33 9.89 12.10
CA GLY A 88 -6.22 11.22 11.50
C GLY A 88 -4.81 11.64 11.13
N ILE A 89 -3.84 10.72 11.18
CA ILE A 89 -2.47 10.92 10.73
C ILE A 89 -2.07 9.87 9.70
N GLY A 90 -1.28 10.28 8.73
CA GLY A 90 -0.68 9.43 7.70
C GLY A 90 0.45 10.18 7.02
N PHE A 91 1.11 9.56 6.06
CA PHE A 91 2.08 10.25 5.21
C PHE A 91 1.87 9.91 3.73
N LEU A 92 2.33 10.82 2.89
CA LEU A 92 2.56 10.59 1.48
C LEU A 92 4.07 10.68 1.24
N TYR A 93 4.71 9.55 0.94
CA TYR A 93 6.06 9.55 0.38
C TYR A 93 6.03 10.10 -1.03
N ILE A 94 6.96 10.97 -1.35
CA ILE A 94 7.13 11.54 -2.69
C ILE A 94 8.61 11.49 -3.03
N ARG A 95 8.96 10.78 -4.10
CA ARG A 95 10.34 10.67 -4.58
C ARG A 95 10.93 12.06 -4.87
N LYS A 96 12.20 12.24 -4.54
CA LYS A 96 12.91 13.51 -4.80
C LYS A 96 12.86 13.85 -6.29
N GLY A 97 12.57 15.09 -6.61
CA GLY A 97 12.47 15.60 -7.98
C GLY A 97 11.03 15.65 -8.54
N ILE A 98 10.08 14.95 -7.93
CA ILE A 98 8.68 15.00 -8.37
C ILE A 98 8.08 16.35 -7.95
N LYS A 99 7.50 17.05 -8.94
CA LYS A 99 6.77 18.29 -8.73
C LYS A 99 5.28 17.99 -8.55
N MET A 100 4.71 18.49 -7.46
CA MET A 100 3.30 18.31 -7.15
C MET A 100 2.70 19.65 -6.69
N ARG A 101 1.51 19.95 -7.16
CA ARG A 101 0.76 21.13 -6.67
C ARG A 101 0.10 20.77 -5.34
N SER A 102 0.09 21.74 -4.42
CA SER A 102 -0.66 21.60 -3.17
C SER A 102 -2.16 21.46 -3.46
N PHE A 103 -2.80 20.50 -2.81
CA PHE A 103 -4.27 20.37 -2.81
C PHE A 103 -4.90 21.21 -1.68
N VAL A 104 -4.24 21.30 -0.52
CA VAL A 104 -4.67 22.16 0.60
C VAL A 104 -3.86 23.44 0.58
N HIS A 105 -4.50 24.55 0.26
CA HIS A 105 -3.87 25.86 0.12
C HIS A 105 -3.85 26.61 1.44
N GLY A 106 -2.85 27.49 1.64
CA GLY A 106 -2.67 28.32 2.83
C GLY A 106 -1.21 28.58 3.12
N GLY A 107 -0.72 28.23 4.31
CA GLY A 107 0.66 28.41 4.73
C GLY A 107 1.66 27.51 3.99
N ALA A 108 2.94 27.64 4.35
CA ALA A 108 4.05 26.97 3.66
C ALA A 108 4.46 25.63 4.29
N GLN A 109 3.61 25.04 5.12
CA GLN A 109 3.89 23.77 5.78
C GLN A 109 4.15 22.65 4.76
N GLU A 110 4.76 21.57 5.19
CA GLU A 110 5.13 20.42 4.35
C GLU A 110 5.84 20.85 3.05
N ARG A 111 6.77 21.80 3.15
CA ARG A 111 7.51 22.36 2.00
C ARG A 111 6.60 22.91 0.90
N LYS A 112 5.53 23.61 1.29
CA LYS A 112 4.48 24.15 0.41
C LYS A 112 3.65 23.10 -0.33
N ARG A 113 3.63 21.86 0.16
CA ARG A 113 2.85 20.78 -0.47
C ARG A 113 1.49 20.58 0.20
N ARG A 114 1.38 20.94 1.49
CA ARG A 114 0.15 20.82 2.27
C ARG A 114 0.15 21.87 3.37
N ALA A 115 -0.77 22.80 3.29
CA ALA A 115 -0.94 23.87 4.28
C ALA A 115 -1.63 23.34 5.55
N GLY A 116 -1.50 24.09 6.64
CA GLY A 116 -2.08 23.82 7.95
C GLY A 116 -1.01 23.43 8.96
N THR A 117 -1.20 23.85 10.21
CA THR A 117 -0.32 23.54 11.33
C THR A 117 -0.21 22.02 11.51
N GLU A 118 1.01 21.54 11.69
CA GLU A 118 1.29 20.14 11.86
C GLU A 118 0.73 19.61 13.20
N ASN A 119 0.07 18.46 13.18
CA ASN A 119 -0.39 17.77 14.37
C ASN A 119 0.77 17.00 15.01
N ILE A 120 1.67 17.71 15.70
CA ILE A 120 2.88 17.15 16.28
C ILE A 120 2.61 15.94 17.19
N PRO A 121 1.62 15.94 18.11
CA PRO A 121 1.32 14.75 18.92
C PRO A 121 0.99 13.52 18.08
N ALA A 122 0.19 13.67 17.03
CA ALA A 122 -0.15 12.55 16.16
C ALA A 122 1.04 12.09 15.30
N ILE A 123 1.90 13.02 14.85
CA ILE A 123 3.13 12.69 14.11
C ILE A 123 4.07 11.85 14.99
N VAL A 124 4.31 12.27 16.24
CA VAL A 124 5.16 11.53 17.19
C VAL A 124 4.56 10.16 17.50
N GLY A 125 3.26 10.09 17.75
CA GLY A 125 2.55 8.82 17.98
C GLY A 125 2.62 7.88 16.77
N TYR A 126 2.53 8.42 15.56
CA TYR A 126 2.71 7.62 14.34
C TYR A 126 4.16 7.13 14.21
N GLY A 127 5.15 7.97 14.47
CA GLY A 127 6.56 7.58 14.47
C GLY A 127 6.82 6.40 15.40
N ALA A 128 6.34 6.46 16.65
CA ALA A 128 6.46 5.37 17.62
C ALA A 128 5.76 4.08 17.14
N ALA A 129 4.57 4.21 16.51
CA ALA A 129 3.86 3.06 15.95
C ALA A 129 4.63 2.41 14.79
N VAL A 130 5.23 3.20 13.92
CA VAL A 130 6.08 2.72 12.82
C VAL A 130 7.30 1.98 13.36
N GLU A 131 8.03 2.57 14.31
CA GLU A 131 9.21 1.95 14.93
C GLU A 131 8.87 0.58 15.50
N ARG A 132 7.79 0.48 16.28
CA ARG A 132 7.30 -0.78 16.84
C ARG A 132 6.91 -1.78 15.75
N ALA A 133 6.12 -1.35 14.76
CA ALA A 133 5.65 -2.21 13.68
C ALA A 133 6.81 -2.80 12.87
N MET A 134 7.82 -2.00 12.54
CA MET A 134 8.99 -2.44 11.80
C MET A 134 9.88 -3.37 12.63
N GLY A 135 10.10 -3.06 13.91
CA GLY A 135 10.91 -3.87 14.82
C GLY A 135 10.34 -5.27 15.09
N THR A 136 9.02 -5.43 15.01
CA THR A 136 8.32 -6.73 15.23
C THR A 136 7.79 -7.36 13.95
N MET A 137 7.95 -6.75 12.79
CA MET A 137 7.29 -7.14 11.54
C MET A 137 7.47 -8.63 11.24
N LYS A 138 8.69 -9.12 11.22
CA LYS A 138 9.00 -10.50 10.82
C LYS A 138 8.30 -11.54 11.69
N GLU A 139 8.36 -11.39 13.01
CA GLU A 139 7.78 -12.35 13.96
C GLU A 139 6.25 -12.24 13.96
N ARG A 140 5.73 -11.02 14.04
CA ARG A 140 4.29 -10.75 14.07
C ARG A 140 3.59 -11.26 12.82
N THR A 141 4.11 -10.92 11.63
CA THR A 141 3.47 -11.30 10.37
C THR A 141 3.58 -12.79 10.09
N ALA A 142 4.63 -13.47 10.55
CA ALA A 142 4.72 -14.91 10.49
C ALA A 142 3.61 -15.58 11.32
N LYS A 143 3.37 -15.09 12.54
CA LYS A 143 2.31 -15.60 13.42
C LYS A 143 0.91 -15.29 12.87
N GLU A 144 0.70 -14.08 12.35
CA GLU A 144 -0.56 -13.70 11.71
C GLU A 144 -0.86 -14.59 10.49
N ALA A 145 0.14 -14.85 9.64
CA ALA A 145 0.00 -15.74 8.48
C ALA A 145 -0.34 -17.18 8.89
N GLU A 146 0.31 -17.74 9.91
CA GLU A 146 0.02 -19.07 10.46
C GLU A 146 -1.45 -19.18 10.89
N LEU A 147 -1.92 -18.20 11.68
CA LEU A 147 -3.29 -18.18 12.20
C LEU A 147 -4.33 -17.98 11.09
N ARG A 148 -4.03 -17.08 10.13
CA ARG A 148 -4.85 -16.85 8.94
C ARG A 148 -5.01 -18.13 8.12
N ASP A 149 -3.91 -18.82 7.83
CA ASP A 149 -3.94 -20.02 7.00
C ASP A 149 -4.66 -21.17 7.71
N TYR A 150 -4.45 -21.31 9.01
CA TYR A 150 -5.19 -22.26 9.84
C TYR A 150 -6.71 -21.98 9.79
N LEU A 151 -7.12 -20.73 9.94
CA LEU A 151 -8.54 -20.36 9.87
C LEU A 151 -9.13 -20.67 8.49
N ILE A 152 -8.43 -20.27 7.42
CA ILE A 152 -8.88 -20.53 6.05
C ILE A 152 -9.07 -22.02 5.80
N ASP A 153 -8.09 -22.86 6.17
CA ASP A 153 -8.15 -24.30 5.95
C ASP A 153 -9.30 -24.96 6.73
N ARG A 154 -9.51 -24.52 7.99
CA ARG A 154 -10.60 -25.00 8.83
C ARG A 154 -11.96 -24.63 8.26
N VAL A 155 -12.15 -23.36 7.87
CA VAL A 155 -13.42 -22.89 7.31
C VAL A 155 -13.74 -23.61 6.00
N LEU A 156 -12.78 -23.71 5.09
CA LEU A 156 -13.01 -24.39 3.81
C LEU A 156 -13.32 -25.87 3.95
N LYS A 157 -12.75 -26.53 4.99
CA LYS A 157 -12.97 -27.97 5.26
C LYS A 157 -14.27 -28.25 6.00
N GLU A 158 -14.63 -27.40 6.97
CA GLU A 158 -15.66 -27.70 7.96
C GLU A 158 -16.99 -26.97 7.71
N VAL A 159 -16.97 -25.88 6.94
CA VAL A 159 -18.18 -25.10 6.66
C VAL A 159 -18.60 -25.29 5.20
N PRO A 160 -19.75 -25.93 4.95
CA PRO A 160 -20.22 -26.18 3.58
C PRO A 160 -20.52 -24.86 2.86
N TYR A 161 -20.42 -24.89 1.52
CA TYR A 161 -20.70 -23.76 0.63
C TYR A 161 -19.84 -22.52 0.83
N THR A 162 -18.65 -22.66 1.42
CA THR A 162 -17.68 -21.56 1.57
C THR A 162 -16.65 -21.56 0.45
N ARG A 163 -16.15 -20.36 0.13
CA ARG A 163 -15.01 -20.17 -0.76
C ARG A 163 -14.10 -19.07 -0.22
N LEU A 164 -12.82 -19.17 -0.53
CA LEU A 164 -11.88 -18.09 -0.26
C LEU A 164 -12.00 -17.01 -1.34
N ASN A 165 -12.14 -15.75 -0.94
CA ASN A 165 -11.97 -14.60 -1.80
C ASN A 165 -10.52 -14.12 -1.75
N GLY A 166 -9.97 -13.76 -2.93
CA GLY A 166 -8.58 -13.32 -3.06
C GLY A 166 -7.58 -14.47 -3.20
N HIS A 167 -6.33 -14.10 -3.41
CA HIS A 167 -5.26 -15.05 -3.69
C HIS A 167 -4.93 -15.90 -2.45
N ARG A 168 -4.72 -17.21 -2.63
CA ARG A 168 -4.52 -18.15 -1.50
C ARG A 168 -3.21 -17.91 -0.74
N THR A 169 -2.14 -17.55 -1.45
CA THR A 169 -0.79 -17.40 -0.89
C THR A 169 -0.23 -15.98 -1.03
N ASN A 170 -0.42 -15.32 -2.18
CA ASN A 170 0.05 -13.94 -2.39
C ASN A 170 -0.93 -12.94 -1.77
N ARG A 171 -0.93 -12.91 -0.44
CA ARG A 171 -1.84 -12.07 0.36
C ARG A 171 -1.18 -11.59 1.64
N LEU A 172 -1.74 -10.55 2.24
CA LEU A 172 -1.32 -10.04 3.54
C LEU A 172 -1.40 -11.11 4.63
N PRO A 173 -0.56 -11.00 5.65
CA PRO A 173 -0.58 -11.89 6.82
C PRO A 173 -1.93 -11.99 7.49
#